data_054de643dae1582be9d1458cbb6b67d0
#
_entry.id   054de643dae1582be9d1458cbb6b67d0
#
_cell.length_a   1.000
_cell.length_b   1.000
_cell.length_c   1.000
_cell.angle_alpha   90.00
_cell.angle_beta   90.00
_cell.angle_gamma   90.00
#
_symmetry.space_group_name_H-M   'P 1'
#
loop_
_entity.id
_entity.type
_entity.pdbx_description
1 polymer ?
#
loop_
_entity_poly.entity_id
_entity_poly.type
_entity_poly.pdbx_seq_one_letter_code
_entity_poly.pdbx_strand_id
1 'polypeptide(L)'
;MDKKQRIKISKDRINICKYILGDLVVVTFNKYGKHTFIGEIEEISENVHELEGVWISVLPIKEFNSDETAKRMIKEKIRCMVPLKDIRDLPN
;
A
#
# COMPACT_ATOMS: atom_id res chain seq x y z
N MET A 1 5.62 19.34 -4.72
CA MET A 1 6.67 18.47 -4.20
C MET A 1 6.81 17.26 -5.08
N ASP A 2 8.04 16.91 -5.43
CA ASP A 2 8.34 15.71 -6.21
C ASP A 2 7.93 14.46 -5.41
N LYS A 3 7.34 13.48 -6.07
CA LYS A 3 6.98 12.20 -5.45
C LYS A 3 8.18 11.54 -4.77
N LYS A 4 9.34 11.62 -5.37
CA LYS A 4 10.55 10.99 -4.85
C LYS A 4 10.98 11.55 -3.50
N GLN A 5 10.63 12.79 -3.19
CA GLN A 5 10.99 13.41 -1.92
C GLN A 5 10.18 12.85 -0.75
N ARG A 6 9.10 12.13 -1.02
CA ARG A 6 8.27 11.53 0.02
C ARG A 6 8.64 10.09 0.32
N ILE A 7 9.56 9.52 -0.44
CA ILE A 7 10.02 8.14 -0.22
C ILE A 7 11.11 8.17 0.84
N LYS A 8 10.82 7.59 1.99
CA LYS A 8 11.73 7.57 3.14
C LYS A 8 12.27 6.17 3.36
N ILE A 9 13.08 5.71 2.44
CA ILE A 9 13.67 4.37 2.48
C ILE A 9 15.18 4.51 2.51
N SER A 10 15.86 3.72 3.34
CA SER A 10 17.31 3.71 3.35
C SER A 10 17.84 3.24 1.99
N LYS A 11 19.06 3.65 1.64
CA LYS A 11 19.69 3.24 0.37
C LYS A 11 19.75 1.74 0.21
N ASP A 12 19.94 1.01 1.29
CA ASP A 12 20.03 -0.44 1.26
C ASP A 12 18.71 -1.10 0.87
N ARG A 13 17.59 -0.39 1.03
CA ARG A 13 16.26 -0.93 0.80
C ARG A 13 15.59 -0.39 -0.46
N ILE A 14 16.16 0.61 -1.11
CA ILE A 14 15.60 1.17 -2.34
C ILE A 14 15.40 0.10 -3.41
N ASN A 15 16.36 -0.83 -3.51
CA ASN A 15 16.28 -1.89 -4.51
C ASN A 15 15.19 -2.93 -4.23
N ILE A 16 14.65 -2.94 -3.01
CA ILE A 16 13.59 -3.87 -2.63
C ILE A 16 12.23 -3.33 -3.02
N CYS A 17 12.07 -2.01 -2.96
CA CYS A 17 10.80 -1.39 -3.26
C CYS A 17 10.79 -0.83 -4.67
N LYS A 18 10.12 -1.54 -5.58
CA LYS A 18 9.99 -1.11 -6.98
C LYS A 18 8.86 -0.11 -7.22
N TYR A 19 8.05 0.13 -6.21
CA TYR A 19 6.89 1.00 -6.33
C TYR A 19 7.23 2.45 -6.05
N ILE A 20 6.48 3.35 -6.66
CA ILE A 20 6.59 4.79 -6.41
C ILE A 20 5.22 5.36 -6.04
N LEU A 21 5.21 6.57 -5.52
CA LEU A 21 3.98 7.27 -5.16
C LEU A 21 3.09 7.43 -6.38
N GLY A 22 1.82 7.14 -6.21
CA GLY A 22 0.83 7.21 -7.28
C GLY A 22 0.60 5.91 -8.02
N ASP A 23 1.44 4.90 -7.79
CA ASP A 23 1.23 3.59 -8.39
C ASP A 23 -0.06 2.96 -7.89
N LEU A 24 -0.77 2.29 -8.79
CA LEU A 24 -1.93 1.48 -8.43
C LEU A 24 -1.47 0.04 -8.25
N VAL A 25 -1.86 -0.56 -7.13
CA VAL A 25 -1.42 -1.90 -6.77
C VAL A 25 -2.58 -2.69 -6.18
N VAL A 26 -2.45 -4.01 -6.17
CA VAL A 26 -3.38 -4.88 -5.45
C VAL A 26 -2.88 -5.02 -4.02
N VAL A 27 -3.74 -4.72 -3.08
CA VAL A 27 -3.42 -4.73 -1.65
C VAL A 27 -4.24 -5.81 -0.96
N THR A 28 -3.59 -6.59 -0.10
CA THR A 28 -4.26 -7.52 0.79
C THR A 28 -4.13 -6.97 2.21
N PHE A 29 -5.26 -6.57 2.79
CA PHE A 29 -5.30 -5.98 4.13
C PHE A 29 -5.86 -7.00 5.10
N ASN A 30 -5.10 -7.33 6.14
CA ASN A 30 -5.41 -8.42 7.06
C ASN A 30 -5.92 -7.96 8.43
N LYS A 31 -6.49 -6.78 8.50
CA LYS A 31 -7.12 -6.30 9.72
C LYS A 31 -8.62 -6.60 9.64
N TYR A 32 -9.19 -7.24 10.63
CA TYR A 32 -10.60 -7.64 10.61
C TYR A 32 -10.94 -8.64 9.49
N GLY A 33 -10.03 -9.57 9.21
CA GLY A 33 -10.19 -10.50 8.11
C GLY A 33 -9.35 -10.08 6.90
N LYS A 34 -9.36 -10.92 5.88
CA LYS A 34 -8.56 -10.69 4.68
C LYS A 34 -9.39 -9.96 3.62
N HIS A 35 -8.99 -8.76 3.30
CA HIS A 35 -9.68 -7.92 2.32
C HIS A 35 -8.72 -7.51 1.22
N THR A 36 -9.16 -7.60 -0.03
CA THR A 36 -8.33 -7.29 -1.20
C THR A 36 -8.97 -6.17 -1.99
N PHE A 37 -8.16 -5.19 -2.37
CA PHE A 37 -8.63 -4.05 -3.16
C PHE A 37 -7.49 -3.49 -4.00
N ILE A 38 -7.83 -2.59 -4.92
CA ILE A 38 -6.83 -1.82 -5.67
C ILE A 38 -6.64 -0.50 -4.94
N GLY A 39 -5.41 -0.20 -4.59
CA GLY A 39 -5.07 1.02 -3.88
C GLY A 39 -4.03 1.85 -4.59
N GLU A 40 -4.00 3.13 -4.30
CA GLU A 40 -2.97 4.05 -4.78
C GLU A 40 -1.96 4.28 -3.68
N ILE A 41 -0.68 4.15 -4.01
CA ILE A 41 0.40 4.38 -3.06
C ILE A 41 0.55 5.87 -2.79
N GLU A 42 0.38 6.25 -1.53
CA GLU A 42 0.50 7.64 -1.09
C GLU A 42 1.78 7.93 -0.34
N GLU A 43 2.33 6.93 0.34
CA GLU A 43 3.57 7.09 1.10
C GLU A 43 4.29 5.76 1.21
N ILE A 44 5.61 5.81 1.14
CA ILE A 44 6.47 4.66 1.32
C ILE A 44 7.45 5.01 2.43
N SER A 45 7.52 4.20 3.46
CA SER A 45 8.40 4.45 4.60
C SER A 45 9.03 3.18 5.12
N GLU A 46 10.17 3.32 5.77
CA GLU A 46 10.82 2.23 6.45
C GLU A 46 10.53 2.37 7.95
N ASN A 47 9.98 1.32 8.52
CA ASN A 47 9.74 1.30 9.96
C ASN A 47 10.90 0.58 10.64
N VAL A 48 11.72 1.34 11.34
CA VAL A 48 12.92 0.80 11.99
C VAL A 48 12.69 0.41 13.46
N HIS A 49 11.53 0.74 13.99
CA HIS A 49 11.28 0.55 15.43
C HIS A 49 10.49 -0.71 15.77
N GLU A 50 9.47 -1.02 15.03
CA GLU A 50 8.56 -2.10 15.35
C GLU A 50 8.70 -3.31 14.45
N LEU A 51 8.75 -3.06 13.17
CA LEU A 51 8.77 -4.12 12.17
C LEU A 51 9.82 -3.78 11.14
N GLU A 52 10.70 -4.72 10.91
CA GLU A 52 11.69 -4.56 9.86
C GLU A 52 11.00 -4.53 8.52
N GLY A 53 11.44 -3.64 7.65
CA GLY A 53 10.99 -3.60 6.28
C GLY A 53 10.32 -2.31 5.86
N VAL A 54 9.77 -2.36 4.67
CA VAL A 54 9.12 -1.23 4.02
C VAL A 54 7.62 -1.29 4.26
N TRP A 55 7.06 -0.20 4.71
CA TRP A 55 5.63 -0.06 4.93
C TRP A 55 5.06 0.96 3.96
N ILE A 56 3.87 0.69 3.48
CA ILE A 56 3.26 1.48 2.42
C ILE A 56 1.88 1.93 2.86
N SER A 57 1.65 3.25 2.75
CA SER A 57 0.34 3.82 2.98
C SER A 57 -0.40 3.87 1.65
N VAL A 58 -1.58 3.24 1.60
CA VAL A 58 -2.38 3.17 0.38
C VAL A 58 -3.77 3.71 0.61
N LEU A 59 -4.29 4.37 -0.43
CA LEU A 59 -5.68 4.82 -0.46
C LEU A 59 -6.47 3.84 -1.31
N PRO A 60 -7.47 3.16 -0.74
CA PRO A 60 -8.33 2.27 -1.53
C PRO A 60 -9.05 3.04 -2.63
N ILE A 61 -8.97 2.53 -3.87
CA ILE A 61 -9.53 3.21 -5.03
C ILE A 61 -10.66 2.40 -5.65
N LYS A 62 -10.46 1.08 -5.78
CA LYS A 62 -11.39 0.22 -6.53
C LYS A 62 -11.42 -1.18 -5.92
N GLU A 63 -12.56 -1.83 -6.02
CA GLU A 63 -12.69 -3.22 -5.61
C GLU A 63 -11.88 -4.13 -6.53
N PHE A 64 -11.23 -5.11 -5.94
CA PHE A 64 -10.59 -6.18 -6.69
C PHE A 64 -11.52 -7.38 -6.84
N ASN A 65 -12.35 -7.60 -5.83
CA ASN A 65 -13.38 -8.64 -5.83
C ASN A 65 -14.60 -8.11 -5.07
N SER A 66 -15.65 -8.91 -4.96
CA SER A 66 -16.86 -8.51 -4.25
C SER A 66 -16.63 -8.62 -2.75
N ASP A 67 -16.25 -7.53 -2.13
CA ASP A 67 -15.97 -7.46 -0.69
C ASP A 67 -16.63 -6.21 -0.12
N GLU A 68 -17.62 -6.39 0.73
CA GLU A 68 -18.37 -5.28 1.32
C GLU A 68 -17.49 -4.38 2.19
N THR A 69 -16.52 -4.97 2.89
CA THR A 69 -15.58 -4.19 3.69
C THR A 69 -14.71 -3.32 2.79
N ALA A 70 -14.20 -3.88 1.70
CA ALA A 70 -13.41 -3.11 0.73
C ALA A 70 -14.24 -1.98 0.12
N LYS A 71 -15.49 -2.24 -0.24
CA LYS A 71 -16.41 -1.19 -0.75
C LYS A 71 -16.51 -0.04 0.23
N ARG A 72 -16.67 -0.35 1.50
CA ARG A 72 -16.80 0.65 2.55
C ARG A 72 -15.52 1.46 2.71
N MET A 73 -14.38 0.78 2.69
CA MET A 73 -13.07 1.45 2.79
C MET A 73 -12.86 2.43 1.63
N ILE A 74 -13.27 2.03 0.42
CA ILE A 74 -13.18 2.89 -0.76
C ILE A 74 -14.11 4.10 -0.61
N LYS A 75 -15.33 3.86 -0.22
CA LYS A 75 -16.33 4.93 -0.06
C LYS A 75 -15.91 5.96 0.98
N GLU A 76 -15.40 5.49 2.10
CA GLU A 76 -15.01 6.35 3.22
C GLU A 76 -13.56 6.83 3.13
N LYS A 77 -12.84 6.44 2.08
CA LYS A 77 -11.43 6.82 1.85
C LYS A 77 -10.54 6.49 3.04
N ILE A 78 -10.70 5.27 3.55
CA ILE A 78 -9.93 4.80 4.69
C ILE A 78 -8.55 4.36 4.22
N ARG A 79 -7.53 5.11 4.60
CA ARG A 79 -6.14 4.78 4.26
C ARG A 79 -5.64 3.61 5.09
N CYS A 80 -4.81 2.78 4.46
CA CYS A 80 -4.26 1.58 5.10
C CYS A 80 -2.75 1.61 5.06
N MET A 81 -2.14 1.23 6.17
CA MET A 81 -0.70 1.03 6.24
C MET A 81 -0.44 -0.47 6.15
N VAL A 82 0.26 -0.91 5.09
CA VAL A 82 0.51 -2.33 4.86
C VAL A 82 1.99 -2.58 4.59
N PRO A 83 2.49 -3.76 5.00
CA PRO A 83 3.87 -4.11 4.67
C PRO A 83 3.99 -4.40 3.18
N LEU A 84 5.19 -4.22 2.65
CA LEU A 84 5.45 -4.43 1.23
C LEU A 84 5.03 -5.81 0.75
N LYS A 85 5.17 -6.82 1.58
CA LYS A 85 4.80 -8.21 1.22
C LYS A 85 3.32 -8.39 0.88
N ASP A 86 2.46 -7.48 1.33
CA ASP A 86 1.01 -7.55 1.11
C ASP A 86 0.57 -6.76 -0.12
N ILE A 87 1.51 -6.30 -0.92
CA ILE A 87 1.27 -5.56 -2.15
C ILE A 87 1.79 -6.34 -3.33
N ARG A 88 1.01 -6.36 -4.40
CA ARG A 88 1.44 -6.99 -5.65
C ARG A 88 0.98 -6.15 -6.85
N ASP A 89 1.58 -6.42 -8.00
CA ASP A 89 1.24 -5.73 -9.23
C ASP A 89 -0.20 -6.00 -9.65
N LEU A 90 -0.80 -5.02 -10.31
CA LEU A 90 -2.09 -5.22 -10.96
C LEU A 90 -1.93 -6.30 -12.04
N PRO A 91 -2.88 -7.24 -12.13
CA PRO A 91 -2.88 -8.18 -13.25
C PRO A 91 -3.19 -7.42 -14.55
N ASN A 92 -2.57 -7.87 -15.60
CA ASN A 92 -2.78 -7.28 -16.92
C ASN A 92 -4.10 -7.74 -17.51
#